data_bc32ab1e0b6ffb7d99daac20f089253e
#
_entry.id   bc32ab1e0b6ffb7d99daac20f089253e
#
_cell.length_a   1.000
_cell.length_b   1.000
_cell.length_c   1.000
_cell.angle_alpha   90.00
_cell.angle_beta   90.00
_cell.angle_gamma   90.00
#
_symmetry.space_group_name_H-M   'P 1'
#
loop_
_entity.id
_entity.type
_entity.pdbx_description
1 polymer ?
#
loop_
_entity_poly.entity_id
_entity_poly.type
_entity_poly.pdbx_seq_one_letter_code
_entity_poly.pdbx_strand_id
1 'polypeptide(L)'
;MASTDQLIQEKPKLLAGVVKASLKALRFIRNERDATIATAMKFAGLDKRLATRMYDDLIGTFTQNGTVDEETQRNDIEVIRQILKMPETIPTQKAYDFRFAREADRQLTQSGWRP
;
A
#
# COMPACT_ATOMS: atom_id res chain seq x y z
N MET A 1 -1.97 -4.76 -0.85
CA MET A 1 -3.33 -5.18 -0.42
C MET A 1 -3.99 -5.91 -1.57
N ALA A 2 -4.63 -7.04 -1.32
CA ALA A 2 -5.32 -7.84 -2.34
C ALA A 2 -6.80 -7.96 -2.01
N SER A 3 -7.64 -8.17 -3.03
CA SER A 3 -9.08 -8.39 -2.92
C SER A 3 -9.54 -9.35 -4.02
N THR A 4 -10.71 -9.92 -3.86
CA THR A 4 -11.35 -10.73 -4.91
C THR A 4 -12.23 -9.85 -5.79
N ASP A 5 -12.43 -10.26 -7.05
CA ASP A 5 -13.36 -9.58 -7.96
C ASP A 5 -14.78 -9.55 -7.40
N GLN A 6 -15.21 -10.62 -6.73
CA GLN A 6 -16.51 -10.69 -6.07
C GLN A 6 -16.64 -9.57 -5.01
N LEU A 7 -15.65 -9.39 -4.14
CA LEU A 7 -15.72 -8.34 -3.10
C LEU A 7 -15.72 -6.93 -3.71
N ILE A 8 -14.97 -6.73 -4.80
CA ILE A 8 -14.95 -5.47 -5.54
C ILE A 8 -16.36 -5.12 -6.08
N GLN A 9 -17.09 -6.11 -6.58
CA GLN A 9 -18.43 -5.94 -7.13
C GLN A 9 -19.51 -5.79 -6.06
N GLU A 10 -19.46 -6.64 -5.03
CA GLU A 10 -20.52 -6.69 -4.02
C GLU A 10 -20.40 -5.60 -2.94
N LYS A 11 -19.17 -5.21 -2.58
CA LYS A 11 -18.91 -4.29 -1.46
C LYS A 11 -17.92 -3.16 -1.81
N PRO A 12 -18.14 -2.42 -2.91
CA PRO A 12 -17.18 -1.38 -3.34
C PRO A 12 -17.00 -0.27 -2.31
N LYS A 13 -18.05 0.09 -1.55
CA LYS A 13 -17.95 1.12 -0.50
C LYS A 13 -17.06 0.69 0.66
N LEU A 14 -17.13 -0.60 1.05
CA LEU A 14 -16.25 -1.15 2.08
C LEU A 14 -14.79 -1.09 1.62
N LEU A 15 -14.52 -1.54 0.40
CA LEU A 15 -13.18 -1.48 -0.19
C LEU A 15 -12.65 -0.05 -0.27
N ALA A 16 -13.46 0.89 -0.73
CA ALA A 16 -13.07 2.31 -0.77
C ALA A 16 -12.68 2.84 0.63
N GLY A 17 -13.43 2.45 1.67
CA GLY A 17 -13.11 2.80 3.05
C GLY A 17 -11.78 2.20 3.53
N VAL A 18 -11.56 0.92 3.27
CA VAL A 18 -10.30 0.23 3.64
C VAL A 18 -9.10 0.83 2.90
N VAL A 19 -9.21 1.05 1.59
CA VAL A 19 -8.14 1.66 0.79
C VAL A 19 -7.84 3.07 1.27
N LYS A 20 -8.87 3.87 1.56
CA LYS A 20 -8.70 5.23 2.11
C LYS A 20 -8.01 5.23 3.48
N ALA A 21 -8.36 4.29 4.36
CA ALA A 21 -7.70 4.14 5.65
C ALA A 21 -6.22 3.74 5.50
N SER A 22 -5.93 2.81 4.57
CA SER A 22 -4.57 2.41 4.25
C SER A 22 -3.74 3.56 3.69
N LEU A 23 -4.32 4.40 2.83
CA LEU A 23 -3.63 5.56 2.28
C LEU A 23 -3.37 6.63 3.35
N LYS A 24 -4.28 6.82 4.31
CA LYS A 24 -4.04 7.65 5.49
C LYS A 24 -2.85 7.14 6.30
N ALA A 25 -2.77 5.84 6.53
CA ALA A 25 -1.65 5.22 7.24
C ALA A 25 -0.32 5.42 6.49
N LEU A 26 -0.31 5.26 5.17
CA LEU A 26 0.88 5.54 4.34
C LEU A 26 1.33 7.00 4.47
N ARG A 27 0.42 7.95 4.41
CA ARG A 27 0.74 9.38 4.60
C ARG A 27 1.26 9.66 6.00
N PHE A 28 0.66 9.04 7.04
CA PHE A 28 1.15 9.13 8.41
C PHE A 28 2.60 8.61 8.53
N ILE A 29 2.85 7.40 8.04
CA ILE A 29 4.19 6.80 8.06
C ILE A 29 5.24 7.70 7.42
N ARG A 30 4.89 8.36 6.31
CA ARG A 30 5.84 9.23 5.58
C ARG A 30 6.06 10.58 6.25
N ASN A 31 5.05 11.13 6.90
CA ASN A 31 5.10 12.50 7.43
C ASN A 31 5.43 12.55 8.93
N GLU A 32 5.13 11.48 9.67
CA GLU A 32 5.24 11.40 11.12
C GLU A 32 6.30 10.36 11.54
N ARG A 33 7.58 10.65 11.23
CA ARG A 33 8.71 9.73 11.46
C ARG A 33 8.78 9.23 12.91
N ASP A 34 8.83 10.16 13.86
CA ASP A 34 9.05 9.81 15.27
C ASP A 34 7.85 9.05 15.85
N ALA A 35 6.63 9.44 15.48
CA ALA A 35 5.42 8.74 15.88
C ALA A 35 5.32 7.35 15.25
N THR A 36 5.79 7.19 14.01
CA THR A 36 5.87 5.88 13.33
C THR A 36 6.87 4.96 14.04
N ILE A 37 8.07 5.46 14.35
CA ILE A 37 9.09 4.71 15.10
C ILE A 37 8.55 4.30 16.49
N ALA A 38 7.93 5.23 17.22
CA ALA A 38 7.33 4.93 18.52
C ALA A 38 6.23 3.85 18.42
N THR A 39 5.43 3.90 17.36
CA THR A 39 4.41 2.89 17.08
C THR A 39 5.04 1.52 16.81
N ALA A 40 6.09 1.46 15.98
CA ALA A 40 6.81 0.21 15.70
C ALA A 40 7.42 -0.39 16.97
N MET A 41 8.03 0.43 17.84
CA MET A 41 8.54 -0.02 19.15
C MET A 41 7.44 -0.64 19.99
N LYS A 42 6.28 0.02 20.08
CA LYS A 42 5.16 -0.43 20.91
C LYS A 42 4.53 -1.74 20.42
N PHE A 43 4.26 -1.85 19.13
CA PHE A 43 3.51 -2.98 18.56
C PHE A 43 4.39 -4.17 18.16
N ALA A 44 5.63 -3.93 17.72
CA ALA A 44 6.55 -4.99 17.33
C ALA A 44 7.58 -5.34 18.42
N GLY A 45 7.55 -4.66 19.58
CA GLY A 45 8.49 -4.93 20.68
C GLY A 45 9.95 -4.60 20.33
N LEU A 46 10.18 -3.68 19.39
CA LEU A 46 11.52 -3.32 18.93
C LEU A 46 12.17 -2.29 19.85
N ASP A 47 13.49 -2.38 20.03
CA ASP A 47 14.24 -1.27 20.61
C ASP A 47 14.32 -0.08 19.65
N LYS A 48 14.63 1.12 20.19
CA LYS A 48 14.63 2.37 19.40
C LYS A 48 15.61 2.32 18.23
N ARG A 49 16.80 1.74 18.41
CA ARG A 49 17.82 1.66 17.38
C ARG A 49 17.34 0.83 16.18
N LEU A 50 16.75 -0.34 16.48
CA LEU A 50 16.25 -1.24 15.45
C LEU A 50 15.02 -0.65 14.74
N ALA A 51 14.08 -0.08 15.48
CA ALA A 51 12.90 0.57 14.92
C ALA A 51 13.26 1.75 14.01
N THR A 52 14.24 2.57 14.43
CA THR A 52 14.77 3.69 13.63
C THR A 52 15.39 3.19 12.34
N ARG A 53 16.26 2.19 12.42
CA ARG A 53 16.93 1.63 11.24
C ARG A 53 15.91 1.03 10.26
N MET A 54 14.95 0.25 10.76
CA MET A 54 13.88 -0.29 9.92
C MET A 54 13.08 0.80 9.21
N TYR A 55 12.74 1.88 9.90
CA TYR A 55 12.06 3.01 9.27
C TYR A 55 12.91 3.60 8.14
N ASP A 56 14.17 3.93 8.42
CA ASP A 56 15.06 4.58 7.47
C ASP A 56 15.35 3.69 6.23
N ASP A 57 15.47 2.37 6.43
CA ASP A 57 15.67 1.39 5.34
C ASP A 57 14.42 1.21 4.48
N LEU A 58 13.21 1.31 5.05
CA LEU A 58 11.96 0.98 4.37
C LEU A 58 11.20 2.19 3.81
N ILE A 59 11.40 3.40 4.36
CA ILE A 59 10.55 4.55 3.99
C ILE A 59 10.59 4.86 2.50
N GLY A 60 11.72 4.63 1.83
CA GLY A 60 11.87 4.81 0.40
C GLY A 60 11.05 3.85 -0.46
N THR A 61 10.62 2.70 0.08
CA THR A 61 9.85 1.69 -0.63
C THR A 61 8.34 1.95 -0.60
N PHE A 62 7.87 2.81 0.31
CA PHE A 62 6.44 3.13 0.40
C PHE A 62 6.01 4.09 -0.71
N THR A 63 4.94 3.76 -1.41
CA THR A 63 4.35 4.65 -2.41
C THR A 63 3.72 5.88 -1.77
N GLN A 64 3.60 6.99 -2.51
CA GLN A 64 2.99 8.22 -1.99
C GLN A 64 1.45 8.21 -2.08
N ASN A 65 0.93 7.58 -3.12
CA ASN A 65 -0.48 7.62 -3.51
C ASN A 65 -1.15 6.24 -3.54
N GLY A 66 -0.46 5.20 -3.07
CA GLY A 66 -0.97 3.83 -3.06
C GLY A 66 -0.95 3.13 -4.43
N THR A 67 -0.26 3.69 -5.42
CA THR A 67 -0.08 3.07 -6.73
C THR A 67 1.39 2.73 -6.99
N VAL A 68 1.64 1.84 -7.93
CA VAL A 68 2.98 1.53 -8.45
C VAL A 68 2.97 1.64 -9.98
N ASP A 69 4.14 1.94 -10.56
CA ASP A 69 4.31 2.03 -12.00
C ASP A 69 4.13 0.67 -12.69
N GLU A 70 3.96 0.70 -14.01
CA GLU A 70 3.65 -0.50 -14.79
C GLU A 70 4.83 -1.48 -14.87
N GLU A 71 6.06 -0.99 -14.79
CA GLU A 71 7.25 -1.84 -14.77
C GLU A 71 7.29 -2.66 -13.48
N THR A 72 7.08 -2.00 -12.33
CA THR A 72 6.97 -2.67 -11.02
C THR A 72 5.84 -3.71 -11.03
N GLN A 73 4.67 -3.37 -11.60
CA GLN A 73 3.55 -4.32 -11.72
C GLN A 73 3.93 -5.56 -12.54
N ARG A 74 4.59 -5.38 -13.69
CA ARG A 74 5.04 -6.51 -14.52
C ARG A 74 6.06 -7.39 -13.81
N ASN A 75 7.03 -6.78 -13.13
CA ASN A 75 8.05 -7.50 -12.38
C ASN A 75 7.43 -8.33 -11.25
N ASP A 76 6.47 -7.75 -10.51
CA ASP A 76 5.77 -8.45 -9.43
C ASP A 76 4.97 -9.65 -9.96
N ILE A 77 4.21 -9.47 -11.05
CA ILE A 77 3.49 -10.55 -11.72
C ILE A 77 4.44 -11.67 -12.15
N GLU A 78 5.61 -11.34 -12.70
CA GLU A 78 6.58 -12.34 -13.14
C GLU A 78 7.18 -13.13 -11.97
N VAL A 79 7.50 -12.46 -10.86
CA VAL A 79 7.95 -13.11 -9.63
C VAL A 79 6.89 -14.08 -9.10
N ILE A 80 5.63 -13.63 -9.01
CA ILE A 80 4.52 -14.49 -8.56
C ILE A 80 4.29 -15.66 -9.52
N ARG A 81 4.34 -15.40 -10.84
CA ARG A 81 4.23 -16.45 -11.87
C ARG A 81 5.26 -17.56 -11.67
N GLN A 82 6.51 -17.20 -11.39
CA GLN A 82 7.59 -18.16 -11.16
C GLN A 82 7.38 -18.96 -9.87
N ILE A 83 7.00 -18.27 -8.77
CA ILE A 83 6.73 -18.92 -7.48
C ILE A 83 5.59 -19.94 -7.60
N LEU A 84 4.50 -19.56 -8.26
CA LEU A 84 3.31 -20.40 -8.44
C LEU A 84 3.43 -21.37 -9.62
N LYS A 85 4.54 -21.34 -10.38
CA LYS A 85 4.78 -22.18 -11.56
C LYS A 85 3.64 -22.07 -12.60
N MET A 86 3.11 -20.85 -12.78
CA MET A 86 2.07 -20.61 -13.75
C MET A 86 2.64 -20.64 -15.17
N PRO A 87 1.97 -21.30 -16.15
CA PRO A 87 2.49 -21.43 -17.51
C PRO A 87 2.49 -20.10 -18.27
N GLU A 88 1.53 -19.22 -17.97
CA GLU A 88 1.33 -17.96 -18.68
C GLU A 88 1.38 -16.76 -17.72
N THR A 89 1.77 -15.59 -18.27
CA THR A 89 1.71 -14.33 -17.55
C THR A 89 0.28 -13.77 -17.54
N ILE A 90 0.01 -12.88 -16.58
CA ILE A 90 -1.30 -12.20 -16.47
C ILE A 90 -1.10 -10.73 -16.87
N PRO A 91 -2.01 -10.14 -17.68
CA PRO A 91 -1.98 -8.70 -17.95
C PRO A 91 -2.08 -7.87 -16.66
N THR A 92 -1.33 -6.79 -16.58
CA THR A 92 -1.33 -5.90 -15.40
C THR A 92 -2.73 -5.43 -15.02
N GLN A 93 -3.57 -5.14 -16.00
CA GLN A 93 -4.96 -4.67 -15.80
C GLN A 93 -5.88 -5.71 -15.14
N LYS A 94 -5.50 -7.01 -15.19
CA LYS A 94 -6.24 -8.07 -14.47
C LYS A 94 -5.74 -8.26 -13.04
N ALA A 95 -4.48 -7.95 -12.77
CA ALA A 95 -3.86 -8.12 -11.46
C ALA A 95 -3.98 -6.88 -10.58
N TYR A 96 -4.04 -5.68 -11.18
CA TYR A 96 -4.03 -4.41 -10.47
C TYR A 96 -5.25 -3.55 -10.79
N ASP A 97 -5.93 -3.11 -9.75
CA ASP A 97 -7.02 -2.13 -9.82
C ASP A 97 -6.74 -0.96 -8.87
N PHE A 98 -6.25 0.14 -9.42
CA PHE A 98 -5.93 1.35 -8.64
C PHE A 98 -7.06 2.38 -8.58
N ARG A 99 -8.28 2.08 -9.04
CA ARG A 99 -9.40 3.04 -9.02
C ARG A 99 -9.66 3.56 -7.62
N PHE A 100 -9.69 2.67 -6.63
CA PHE A 100 -9.94 3.04 -5.23
C PHE A 100 -8.80 3.86 -4.63
N ALA A 101 -7.54 3.53 -4.96
CA ALA A 101 -6.38 4.28 -4.47
C ALA A 101 -6.35 5.70 -5.04
N ARG A 102 -6.57 5.86 -6.36
CA ARG A 102 -6.61 7.16 -7.02
C ARG A 102 -7.74 8.04 -6.48
N GLU A 103 -8.93 7.48 -6.27
CA GLU A 103 -10.06 8.21 -5.70
C GLU A 103 -9.81 8.61 -4.24
N ALA A 104 -9.26 7.72 -3.43
CA ALA A 104 -8.89 8.01 -2.05
C ALA A 104 -7.81 9.11 -1.98
N ASP A 105 -6.78 9.05 -2.82
CA ASP A 105 -5.73 10.07 -2.92
C ASP A 105 -6.31 11.43 -3.30
N ARG A 106 -7.19 11.47 -4.31
CA ARG A 106 -7.90 12.69 -4.72
C ARG A 106 -8.70 13.30 -3.59
N GLN A 107 -9.51 12.49 -2.90
CA GLN A 107 -10.34 12.94 -1.78
C GLN A 107 -9.52 13.48 -0.60
N LEU A 108 -8.45 12.78 -0.22
CA LEU A 108 -7.58 13.20 0.87
C LEU A 108 -6.84 14.50 0.53
N THR A 109 -6.43 14.65 -0.71
CA THR A 109 -5.76 15.86 -1.20
C THR A 109 -6.73 17.05 -1.23
N GLN A 110 -7.93 16.86 -1.78
CA GLN A 110 -8.96 17.93 -1.84
C GLN A 110 -9.45 18.37 -0.46
N SER A 111 -9.56 17.43 0.50
CA SER A 111 -9.95 17.78 1.87
C SER A 111 -8.83 18.41 2.70
N GLY A 112 -7.61 18.51 2.15
CA GLY A 112 -6.44 19.00 2.89
C GLY A 112 -6.07 18.10 4.08
N TRP A 113 -6.48 16.82 4.05
CA TRP A 113 -6.22 15.92 5.15
C TRP A 113 -4.71 15.75 5.38
N ARG A 114 -4.30 15.93 6.63
CA ARG A 114 -2.94 15.67 7.14
C ARG A 114 -3.05 14.76 8.36
N PRO A 115 -1.99 13.93 8.64
CA PRO A 115 -1.93 13.16 9.86
C PRO A 115 -1.95 14.03 11.10
#